data_3ea8e5a3e3a9cbf34478765cb32752d0
#
_entry.id   3ea8e5a3e3a9cbf34478765cb32752d0
#
_cell.length_a   1.000
_cell.length_b   1.000
_cell.length_c   1.000
_cell.angle_alpha   90.00
_cell.angle_beta   90.00
_cell.angle_gamma   90.00
#
_symmetry.space_group_name_H-M   'P 1'
#
loop_
_entity.id
_entity.type
_entity.pdbx_description
1 polymer ?
#
loop_
_entity_poly.entity_id
_entity_poly.type
_entity_poly.pdbx_seq_one_letter_code
_entity_poly.pdbx_strand_id
1 'polypeptide(L)'
;MNGCAVFLIWLADLHRVDNILRAHAEERNISDDLLLQTSRAEYHLKAVIDDTIADQTFSLAAESQGLGVMYCGAIRQLPAEHFIKNFNLPTLTFPIFGMAVGYPGEFIKVVNRVRPRLPTDIVLHHGSYKPFDNMDDISSYNEIHKTFNGSPALYNKDYVDRLIERMAVAYDKKQVAQSLIQMGFDFK
;
A
#
# COMPACT_ATOMS: atom_id res chain seq x y z
N MET A 1 -3.73 15.10 -8.29
CA MET A 1 -2.34 15.27 -7.81
C MET A 1 -1.66 16.50 -8.39
N ASN A 2 -2.43 17.43 -8.91
CA ASN A 2 -1.89 18.71 -9.40
C ASN A 2 -1.39 19.52 -8.21
N GLY A 3 -0.09 19.84 -8.19
CA GLY A 3 0.51 20.71 -7.17
C GLY A 3 1.40 20.01 -6.12
N CYS A 4 1.58 18.70 -6.13
CA CYS A 4 2.63 18.10 -5.32
C CYS A 4 4.01 18.36 -5.94
N ALA A 5 5.01 18.65 -5.10
CA ALA A 5 6.36 18.91 -5.56
C ALA A 5 7.06 17.65 -6.08
N VAL A 6 6.78 16.50 -5.45
CA VAL A 6 7.36 15.20 -5.78
C VAL A 6 6.28 14.13 -5.70
N PHE A 7 6.35 13.17 -6.63
CA PHE A 7 5.56 11.95 -6.57
C PHE A 7 6.52 10.74 -6.57
N LEU A 8 6.55 10.01 -5.47
CA LEU A 8 7.36 8.81 -5.30
C LEU A 8 6.55 7.58 -5.69
N ILE A 9 7.20 6.59 -6.27
CA ILE A 9 6.64 5.25 -6.49
C ILE A 9 7.46 4.28 -5.64
N TRP A 10 6.82 3.68 -4.66
CA TRP A 10 7.43 2.70 -3.77
C TRP A 10 7.36 1.32 -4.41
N LEU A 11 8.49 0.60 -4.41
CA LEU A 11 8.67 -0.61 -5.18
C LEU A 11 9.14 -1.76 -4.30
N ALA A 12 8.40 -2.88 -4.30
CA ALA A 12 8.98 -4.16 -3.93
C ALA A 12 10.00 -4.55 -5.01
N ASP A 13 11.28 -4.58 -4.67
CA ASP A 13 12.38 -4.84 -5.60
C ASP A 13 13.18 -6.08 -5.17
N LEU A 14 12.88 -7.19 -5.82
CA LEU A 14 13.62 -8.45 -5.69
C LEU A 14 14.59 -8.66 -6.87
N HIS A 15 14.52 -7.82 -7.90
CA HIS A 15 15.42 -7.89 -9.06
C HIS A 15 16.89 -7.78 -8.66
N ARG A 16 17.22 -6.86 -7.74
CA ARG A 16 18.60 -6.69 -7.26
C ARG A 16 19.12 -7.93 -6.56
N VAL A 17 18.30 -8.52 -5.69
CA VAL A 17 18.66 -9.75 -4.97
C VAL A 17 18.83 -10.91 -5.93
N ASP A 18 17.91 -11.08 -6.89
CA ASP A 18 17.98 -12.11 -7.91
C ASP A 18 19.27 -11.99 -8.75
N ASN A 19 19.62 -10.78 -9.19
CA ASN A 19 20.83 -10.53 -9.96
C ASN A 19 22.11 -10.83 -9.16
N ILE A 20 22.14 -10.46 -7.87
CA ILE A 20 23.29 -10.75 -7.00
C ILE A 20 23.45 -12.26 -6.84
N LEU A 21 22.37 -12.99 -6.58
CA LEU A 21 22.41 -14.44 -6.43
C LEU A 21 22.86 -15.13 -7.72
N ARG A 22 22.33 -14.73 -8.87
CA ARG A 22 22.70 -15.27 -10.18
C ARG A 22 24.16 -14.99 -10.54
N ALA A 23 24.66 -13.79 -10.25
CA ALA A 23 26.05 -13.44 -10.51
C ALA A 23 27.05 -14.31 -9.73
N HIS A 24 26.63 -14.89 -8.60
CA HIS A 24 27.49 -15.74 -7.76
C HIS A 24 27.07 -17.21 -7.78
N ALA A 25 26.12 -17.59 -8.66
CA ALA A 25 25.51 -18.90 -8.64
C ALA A 25 26.54 -20.03 -8.84
N GLU A 26 27.43 -19.87 -9.82
CA GLU A 26 28.48 -20.87 -10.10
C GLU A 26 29.51 -20.94 -8.97
N GLU A 27 30.08 -19.81 -8.56
CA GLU A 27 31.09 -19.73 -7.50
C GLU A 27 30.60 -20.30 -6.16
N ARG A 28 29.33 -20.06 -5.84
CA ARG A 28 28.72 -20.46 -4.55
C ARG A 28 27.90 -21.72 -4.62
N ASN A 29 27.83 -22.39 -5.78
CA ASN A 29 27.01 -23.57 -6.02
C ASN A 29 25.52 -23.34 -5.62
N ILE A 30 24.97 -22.19 -6.01
CA ILE A 30 23.58 -21.84 -5.76
C ILE A 30 22.69 -22.66 -6.70
N SER A 31 21.75 -23.42 -6.17
CA SER A 31 20.84 -24.23 -6.99
C SER A 31 19.77 -23.37 -7.67
N ASP A 32 19.23 -23.87 -8.78
CA ASP A 32 18.09 -23.23 -9.47
C ASP A 32 16.87 -23.08 -8.56
N ASP A 33 16.61 -24.06 -7.70
CA ASP A 33 15.52 -24.01 -6.71
C ASP A 33 15.68 -22.83 -5.74
N LEU A 34 16.92 -22.52 -5.34
CA LEU A 34 17.20 -21.37 -4.49
C LEU A 34 16.99 -20.05 -5.25
N LEU A 35 17.43 -19.98 -6.51
CA LEU A 35 17.23 -18.80 -7.36
C LEU A 35 15.73 -18.54 -7.59
N LEU A 36 14.91 -19.57 -7.75
CA LEU A 36 13.48 -19.43 -7.92
C LEU A 36 12.77 -18.84 -6.70
N GLN A 37 13.37 -18.89 -5.51
CA GLN A 37 12.75 -18.33 -4.30
C GLN A 37 12.48 -16.82 -4.42
N THR A 38 13.31 -16.07 -5.17
CA THR A 38 13.11 -14.62 -5.35
C THR A 38 11.79 -14.28 -6.02
N SER A 39 11.21 -15.18 -6.81
CA SER A 39 9.90 -15.00 -7.46
C SER A 39 8.70 -15.43 -6.62
N ARG A 40 8.91 -16.11 -5.48
CA ARG A 40 7.85 -16.69 -4.67
C ARG A 40 7.15 -15.67 -3.76
N ALA A 41 5.93 -16.04 -3.35
CA ALA A 41 5.07 -15.22 -2.51
C ALA A 41 5.75 -14.74 -1.21
N GLU A 42 6.53 -15.61 -0.55
CA GLU A 42 7.23 -15.30 0.69
C GLU A 42 8.19 -14.12 0.53
N TYR A 43 9.02 -14.13 -0.53
CA TYR A 43 9.97 -13.04 -0.77
C TYR A 43 9.28 -11.78 -1.26
N HIS A 44 8.21 -11.92 -2.06
CA HIS A 44 7.38 -10.77 -2.42
C HIS A 44 6.77 -10.10 -1.17
N LEU A 45 6.21 -10.90 -0.26
CA LEU A 45 5.65 -10.38 0.99
C LEU A 45 6.71 -9.67 1.84
N LYS A 46 7.91 -10.26 1.98
CA LYS A 46 9.04 -9.61 2.68
C LYS A 46 9.38 -8.26 2.05
N ALA A 47 9.52 -8.21 0.73
CA ALA A 47 9.82 -6.95 0.03
C ALA A 47 8.74 -5.89 0.25
N VAL A 48 7.46 -6.29 0.25
CA VAL A 48 6.34 -5.37 0.57
C VAL A 48 6.43 -4.85 2.01
N ILE A 49 6.77 -5.71 2.96
CA ILE A 49 6.92 -5.34 4.38
C ILE A 49 8.08 -4.35 4.53
N ASP A 50 9.25 -4.66 3.96
CA ASP A 50 10.45 -3.81 4.03
C ASP A 50 10.18 -2.43 3.41
N ASP A 51 9.54 -2.40 2.25
CA ASP A 51 9.14 -1.17 1.55
C ASP A 51 8.18 -0.34 2.42
N THR A 52 7.18 -0.98 3.04
CA THR A 52 6.21 -0.29 3.90
C THR A 52 6.84 0.29 5.17
N ILE A 53 7.82 -0.39 5.76
CA ILE A 53 8.57 0.10 6.93
C ILE A 53 9.42 1.32 6.55
N ALA A 54 10.11 1.25 5.41
CA ALA A 54 10.93 2.34 4.90
C ALA A 54 10.07 3.58 4.56
N ASP A 55 8.93 3.35 3.91
CA ASP A 55 7.97 4.39 3.56
C ASP A 55 7.39 5.11 4.78
N GLN A 56 6.96 4.36 5.80
CA GLN A 56 6.44 4.97 7.03
C GLN A 56 7.50 5.82 7.73
N THR A 57 8.75 5.38 7.73
CA THR A 57 9.89 6.14 8.26
C THR A 57 10.10 7.43 7.46
N PHE A 58 10.05 7.35 6.12
CA PHE A 58 10.12 8.51 5.24
C PHE A 58 8.98 9.49 5.52
N SER A 59 7.75 8.99 5.66
CA SER A 59 6.57 9.82 5.92
C SER A 59 6.72 10.63 7.21
N LEU A 60 7.15 9.99 8.30
CA LEU A 60 7.42 10.67 9.58
C LEU A 60 8.53 11.71 9.45
N ALA A 61 9.59 11.39 8.72
CA ALA A 61 10.69 12.33 8.48
C ALA A 61 10.21 13.55 7.64
N ALA A 62 9.41 13.33 6.60
CA ALA A 62 8.85 14.38 5.78
C ALA A 62 7.94 15.30 6.60
N GLU A 63 7.02 14.74 7.38
CA GLU A 63 6.12 15.49 8.26
C GLU A 63 6.88 16.28 9.33
N SER A 64 7.97 15.74 9.88
CA SER A 64 8.84 16.45 10.83
C SER A 64 9.50 17.68 10.24
N GLN A 65 9.62 17.75 8.90
CA GLN A 65 10.14 18.91 8.15
C GLN A 65 9.02 19.85 7.67
N GLY A 66 7.79 19.66 8.12
CA GLY A 66 6.64 20.47 7.72
C GLY A 66 6.08 20.14 6.34
N LEU A 67 6.48 19.03 5.73
CA LEU A 67 5.89 18.53 4.49
C LEU A 67 4.64 17.70 4.80
N GLY A 68 3.73 17.63 3.82
CA GLY A 68 2.61 16.72 3.84
C GLY A 68 2.86 15.54 2.91
N VAL A 69 2.30 14.38 3.25
CA VAL A 69 2.35 13.17 2.42
C VAL A 69 0.93 12.66 2.14
N MET A 70 0.75 12.05 0.97
CA MET A 70 -0.51 11.42 0.60
C MET A 70 -0.26 10.11 -0.14
N TYR A 71 -0.72 9.01 0.43
CA TYR A 71 -0.64 7.68 -0.16
C TYR A 71 -1.62 7.49 -1.33
N CYS A 72 -1.15 6.95 -2.43
CA CYS A 72 -1.88 6.73 -3.66
C CYS A 72 -1.86 5.24 -4.06
N GLY A 73 -2.73 4.44 -3.43
CA GLY A 73 -2.82 3.00 -3.72
C GLY A 73 -3.35 2.67 -5.11
N ALA A 74 -4.06 3.60 -5.76
CA ALA A 74 -4.67 3.39 -7.08
C ALA A 74 -3.66 3.13 -8.20
N ILE A 75 -2.38 3.42 -8.02
CA ILE A 75 -1.35 3.12 -9.03
C ILE A 75 -1.27 1.63 -9.37
N ARG A 76 -1.61 0.72 -8.43
CA ARG A 76 -1.64 -0.72 -8.68
C ARG A 76 -2.70 -1.16 -9.71
N GLN A 77 -3.63 -0.27 -10.05
CA GLN A 77 -4.64 -0.51 -11.09
C GLN A 77 -4.10 -0.23 -12.50
N LEU A 78 -2.93 0.38 -12.60
CA LEU A 78 -2.24 0.52 -13.88
C LEU A 78 -1.63 -0.83 -14.29
N PRO A 79 -1.69 -1.17 -15.58
CA PRO A 79 -1.07 -2.41 -16.06
C PRO A 79 0.46 -2.36 -15.92
N ALA A 80 1.08 -3.54 -15.78
CA ALA A 80 2.54 -3.65 -15.63
C ALA A 80 3.29 -2.98 -16.78
N GLU A 81 2.77 -3.06 -18.01
CA GLU A 81 3.36 -2.41 -19.19
C GLU A 81 3.53 -0.91 -19.02
N HIS A 82 2.66 -0.25 -18.26
CA HIS A 82 2.79 1.17 -17.98
C HIS A 82 4.10 1.47 -17.25
N PHE A 83 4.43 0.64 -16.25
CA PHE A 83 5.64 0.81 -15.44
C PHE A 83 6.89 0.36 -16.20
N ILE A 84 6.82 -0.75 -16.92
CA ILE A 84 7.90 -1.24 -17.77
C ILE A 84 8.26 -0.17 -18.81
N LYS A 85 7.27 0.35 -19.52
CA LYS A 85 7.47 1.29 -20.63
C LYS A 85 7.93 2.67 -20.16
N ASN A 86 7.37 3.20 -19.08
CA ASN A 86 7.62 4.58 -18.68
C ASN A 86 8.75 4.72 -17.65
N PHE A 87 9.08 3.67 -16.91
CA PHE A 87 10.09 3.69 -15.85
C PHE A 87 11.17 2.62 -16.02
N ASN A 88 11.13 1.84 -17.10
CA ASN A 88 12.07 0.74 -17.37
C ASN A 88 12.13 -0.26 -16.20
N LEU A 89 11.01 -0.53 -15.52
CA LEU A 89 11.02 -1.48 -14.42
C LEU A 89 11.33 -2.89 -14.94
N PRO A 90 12.34 -3.56 -14.34
CA PRO A 90 12.68 -4.93 -14.70
C PRO A 90 11.67 -5.92 -14.09
N THR A 91 11.78 -7.19 -14.48
CA THR A 91 11.10 -8.29 -13.79
C THR A 91 11.48 -8.34 -12.31
N LEU A 92 10.64 -8.98 -11.49
CA LEU A 92 10.78 -9.07 -10.03
C LEU A 92 10.77 -7.72 -9.31
N THR A 93 10.15 -6.70 -9.94
CA THR A 93 9.78 -5.44 -9.29
C THR A 93 8.27 -5.23 -9.36
N PHE A 94 7.69 -4.60 -8.35
CA PHE A 94 6.27 -4.29 -8.36
C PHE A 94 5.96 -2.99 -7.61
N PRO A 95 5.17 -2.06 -8.19
CA PRO A 95 4.77 -0.84 -7.53
C PRO A 95 3.75 -1.13 -6.42
N ILE A 96 4.09 -0.82 -5.18
CA ILE A 96 3.24 -1.06 -4.01
C ILE A 96 2.22 0.08 -3.86
N PHE A 97 2.68 1.30 -3.88
CA PHE A 97 1.84 2.51 -3.91
C PHE A 97 2.66 3.71 -4.36
N GLY A 98 1.96 4.77 -4.72
CA GLY A 98 2.55 6.09 -4.93
C GLY A 98 2.42 6.95 -3.68
N MET A 99 3.28 7.94 -3.57
CA MET A 99 3.22 8.94 -2.51
C MET A 99 3.43 10.33 -3.10
N ALA A 100 2.44 11.19 -2.92
CA ALA A 100 2.59 12.61 -3.22
C ALA A 100 3.19 13.30 -2.00
N VAL A 101 4.24 14.09 -2.20
CA VAL A 101 4.95 14.83 -1.15
C VAL A 101 5.01 16.30 -1.53
N GLY A 102 4.76 17.19 -0.58
CA GLY A 102 4.79 18.62 -0.82
C GLY A 102 4.37 19.43 0.40
N TYR A 103 4.37 20.73 0.26
CA TYR A 103 3.88 21.60 1.33
C TYR A 103 2.35 21.51 1.45
N PRO A 104 1.82 21.34 2.68
CA PRO A 104 0.37 21.31 2.90
C PRO A 104 -0.28 22.60 2.41
N GLY A 105 -1.33 22.49 1.59
CA GLY A 105 -2.12 23.63 1.16
C GLY A 105 -2.96 24.20 2.32
N GLU A 106 -3.40 25.45 2.19
CA GLU A 106 -4.21 26.11 3.23
C GLU A 106 -5.53 25.39 3.54
N PHE A 107 -6.12 24.73 2.55
CA PHE A 107 -7.32 23.93 2.74
C PHE A 107 -7.14 22.81 3.79
N ILE A 108 -5.95 22.19 3.84
CA ILE A 108 -5.67 21.12 4.82
C ILE A 108 -5.60 21.69 6.23
N LYS A 109 -5.13 22.93 6.41
CA LYS A 109 -5.12 23.61 7.72
C LYS A 109 -6.51 23.79 8.30
N VAL A 110 -7.52 23.96 7.44
CA VAL A 110 -8.93 24.13 7.84
C VAL A 110 -9.60 22.79 8.12
N VAL A 111 -9.20 21.70 7.45
CA VAL A 111 -9.82 20.37 7.52
C VAL A 111 -9.02 19.40 8.39
N ASN A 112 -8.02 19.90 9.13
CA ASN A 112 -7.14 19.05 9.95
C ASN A 112 -7.91 18.40 11.11
N ARG A 113 -8.63 17.34 10.80
CA ARG A 113 -9.34 16.48 11.76
C ARG A 113 -8.66 15.12 11.81
N VAL A 114 -8.37 14.68 13.01
CA VAL A 114 -7.86 13.32 13.22
C VAL A 114 -8.90 12.32 12.71
N ARG A 115 -8.49 11.46 11.79
CA ARG A 115 -9.37 10.42 11.25
C ARG A 115 -9.77 9.47 12.39
N PRO A 116 -11.07 9.13 12.52
CA PRO A 116 -11.52 8.14 13.49
C PRO A 116 -10.75 6.83 13.37
N ARG A 117 -10.47 6.19 14.49
CA ARG A 117 -9.88 4.86 14.57
C ARG A 117 -10.85 3.90 15.20
N LEU A 118 -10.79 2.64 14.81
CA LEU A 118 -11.53 1.58 15.50
C LEU A 118 -11.13 1.52 16.97
N PRO A 119 -12.05 1.14 17.87
CA PRO A 119 -11.74 0.89 19.27
C PRO A 119 -10.55 -0.05 19.43
N THR A 120 -9.69 0.22 20.43
CA THR A 120 -8.44 -0.51 20.59
C THR A 120 -8.65 -2.00 20.85
N ASP A 121 -9.69 -2.37 21.57
CA ASP A 121 -10.05 -3.75 21.91
C ASP A 121 -10.57 -4.58 20.73
N ILE A 122 -10.93 -3.91 19.62
CA ILE A 122 -11.26 -4.58 18.36
C ILE A 122 -9.99 -4.91 17.54
N VAL A 123 -8.94 -4.09 17.67
CA VAL A 123 -7.73 -4.22 16.85
C VAL A 123 -6.53 -4.78 17.60
N LEU A 124 -6.57 -4.78 18.94
CA LEU A 124 -5.49 -5.28 19.81
C LEU A 124 -6.01 -6.45 20.64
N HIS A 125 -5.42 -7.61 20.45
CA HIS A 125 -5.78 -8.82 21.16
C HIS A 125 -4.66 -9.27 22.10
N HIS A 126 -5.02 -9.65 23.34
CA HIS A 126 -4.08 -10.17 24.31
C HIS A 126 -4.15 -11.72 24.34
N GLY A 127 -3.07 -12.35 23.94
CA GLY A 127 -2.89 -13.81 23.95
C GLY A 127 -3.54 -14.56 22.76
N SER A 128 -4.83 -14.30 22.48
CA SER A 128 -5.53 -14.94 21.38
C SER A 128 -6.40 -13.96 20.60
N TYR A 129 -6.64 -14.26 19.34
CA TYR A 129 -7.57 -13.48 18.51
C TYR A 129 -8.98 -13.61 19.05
N LYS A 130 -9.68 -12.48 19.16
CA LYS A 130 -11.11 -12.43 19.48
C LYS A 130 -11.88 -12.12 18.20
N PRO A 131 -12.75 -13.02 17.73
CA PRO A 131 -13.60 -12.74 16.58
C PRO A 131 -14.44 -11.48 16.80
N PHE A 132 -14.56 -10.69 15.74
CA PHE A 132 -15.48 -9.56 15.72
C PHE A 132 -16.81 -10.03 15.14
N ASP A 133 -17.78 -10.26 16.01
CA ASP A 133 -19.11 -10.79 15.67
C ASP A 133 -20.27 -9.93 16.20
N ASN A 134 -19.95 -8.91 17.01
CA ASN A 134 -20.95 -7.99 17.54
C ASN A 134 -20.80 -6.60 16.90
N MET A 135 -21.80 -6.20 16.10
CA MET A 135 -21.82 -4.89 15.43
C MET A 135 -22.00 -3.71 16.40
N ASP A 136 -22.53 -3.96 17.60
CA ASP A 136 -22.70 -2.91 18.62
C ASP A 136 -21.34 -2.36 19.08
N ASP A 137 -20.28 -3.17 19.01
CA ASP A 137 -18.93 -2.79 19.40
C ASP A 137 -18.35 -1.65 18.54
N ILE A 138 -18.87 -1.45 17.32
CA ILE A 138 -18.48 -0.35 16.44
C ILE A 138 -19.54 0.71 16.25
N SER A 139 -20.65 0.66 17.00
CA SER A 139 -21.75 1.59 16.81
C SER A 139 -21.32 3.05 16.98
N SER A 140 -20.56 3.36 18.02
CA SER A 140 -20.01 4.71 18.26
C SER A 140 -19.02 5.15 17.16
N TYR A 141 -18.17 4.23 16.68
CA TYR A 141 -17.25 4.48 15.57
C TYR A 141 -18.02 4.76 14.26
N ASN A 142 -19.08 4.00 14.02
CA ASN A 142 -19.95 4.19 12.86
C ASN A 142 -20.62 5.58 12.88
N GLU A 143 -21.14 6.00 14.03
CA GLU A 143 -21.73 7.34 14.19
C GLU A 143 -20.71 8.47 14.03
N ILE A 144 -19.50 8.32 14.58
CA ILE A 144 -18.43 9.31 14.40
C ILE A 144 -18.12 9.48 12.90
N HIS A 145 -18.17 8.42 12.10
CA HIS A 145 -17.94 8.49 10.66
C HIS A 145 -18.98 9.36 9.93
N LYS A 146 -20.22 9.44 10.38
CA LYS A 146 -21.22 10.34 9.79
C LYS A 146 -20.85 11.81 9.93
N THR A 147 -20.18 12.16 11.03
CA THR A 147 -19.76 13.53 11.32
C THR A 147 -18.34 13.84 10.86
N PHE A 148 -17.54 12.80 10.53
CA PHE A 148 -16.19 12.97 10.00
C PHE A 148 -16.23 13.27 8.50
N ASN A 149 -16.08 14.53 8.17
CA ASN A 149 -16.20 15.04 6.82
C ASN A 149 -14.82 15.33 6.21
N GLY A 150 -14.25 14.36 5.54
CA GLY A 150 -13.05 14.57 4.71
C GLY A 150 -13.37 15.14 3.31
N SER A 151 -14.63 15.07 2.86
CA SER A 151 -15.09 15.53 1.55
C SER A 151 -16.60 15.70 1.56
N PRO A 152 -17.18 16.70 0.85
CA PRO A 152 -18.63 16.84 0.70
C PRO A 152 -19.34 15.59 0.18
N ALA A 153 -18.69 14.81 -0.67
CA ALA A 153 -19.23 13.54 -1.19
C ALA A 153 -19.40 12.44 -0.12
N LEU A 154 -18.82 12.64 1.06
CA LEU A 154 -18.86 11.68 2.17
C LEU A 154 -19.75 12.15 3.34
N TYR A 155 -20.48 13.25 3.15
CA TYR A 155 -21.41 13.73 4.15
C TYR A 155 -22.52 12.69 4.44
N ASN A 156 -22.81 12.50 5.71
CA ASN A 156 -23.87 11.59 6.22
C ASN A 156 -23.66 10.10 5.88
N LYS A 157 -22.50 9.71 5.36
CA LYS A 157 -22.16 8.31 5.16
C LYS A 157 -21.47 7.76 6.38
N ASP A 158 -22.02 6.70 6.90
CA ASP A 158 -21.41 5.97 8.01
C ASP A 158 -20.23 5.11 7.54
N TYR A 159 -19.60 4.37 8.44
CA TYR A 159 -18.45 3.54 8.10
C TYR A 159 -18.84 2.38 7.18
N VAL A 160 -20.01 1.78 7.39
CA VAL A 160 -20.50 0.65 6.59
C VAL A 160 -20.79 1.10 5.16
N ASP A 161 -21.45 2.25 4.98
CA ASP A 161 -21.68 2.83 3.65
C ASP A 161 -20.36 3.03 2.89
N ARG A 162 -19.33 3.53 3.58
CA ARG A 162 -18.00 3.74 2.99
C ARG A 162 -17.30 2.43 2.63
N LEU A 163 -17.48 1.37 3.42
CA LEU A 163 -16.96 0.05 3.08
C LEU A 163 -17.66 -0.50 1.84
N ILE A 164 -18.99 -0.42 1.77
CA ILE A 164 -19.77 -0.88 0.62
C ILE A 164 -19.30 -0.15 -0.65
N GLU A 165 -19.20 1.17 -0.60
CA GLU A 165 -18.74 1.95 -1.75
C GLU A 165 -17.32 1.58 -2.18
N ARG A 166 -16.41 1.41 -1.22
CA ARG A 166 -15.03 1.00 -1.52
C ARG A 166 -14.97 -0.38 -2.17
N MET A 167 -15.80 -1.32 -1.74
CA MET A 167 -15.87 -2.66 -2.33
C MET A 167 -16.60 -2.66 -3.67
N ALA A 168 -17.55 -1.73 -3.87
CA ALA A 168 -18.30 -1.58 -5.11
C ALA A 168 -17.52 -0.85 -6.21
N VAL A 169 -16.42 -0.16 -5.90
CA VAL A 169 -15.56 0.42 -6.92
C VAL A 169 -15.09 -0.70 -7.85
N ALA A 170 -15.46 -0.55 -9.12
CA ALA A 170 -15.12 -1.51 -10.18
C ALA A 170 -13.64 -1.38 -10.55
N TYR A 171 -12.75 -1.80 -9.67
CA TYR A 171 -11.39 -2.10 -10.07
C TYR A 171 -11.40 -3.43 -10.85
N ASP A 172 -10.57 -3.53 -11.87
CA ASP A 172 -10.29 -4.84 -12.44
C ASP A 172 -9.60 -5.69 -11.36
N LYS A 173 -10.39 -6.56 -10.71
CA LYS A 173 -9.93 -7.39 -9.59
C LYS A 173 -8.79 -8.33 -9.97
N LYS A 174 -8.59 -8.57 -11.28
CA LYS A 174 -7.51 -9.41 -11.79
C LYS A 174 -6.25 -8.62 -12.12
N GLN A 175 -6.34 -7.29 -12.25
CA GLN A 175 -5.23 -6.46 -12.73
C GLN A 175 -3.96 -6.63 -11.89
N VAL A 176 -4.07 -6.60 -10.57
CA VAL A 176 -2.90 -6.75 -9.68
C VAL A 176 -2.26 -8.13 -9.85
N ALA A 177 -3.05 -9.20 -9.85
CA ALA A 177 -2.54 -10.56 -10.02
C ALA A 177 -1.88 -10.76 -11.40
N GLN A 178 -2.52 -10.26 -12.46
CA GLN A 178 -1.96 -10.31 -13.82
C GLN A 178 -0.64 -9.53 -13.92
N SER A 179 -0.58 -8.34 -13.34
CA SER A 179 0.63 -7.52 -13.33
C SER A 179 1.77 -8.20 -12.55
N LEU A 180 1.48 -8.84 -11.42
CA LEU A 180 2.49 -9.61 -10.66
C LEU A 180 3.05 -10.77 -11.49
N ILE A 181 2.18 -11.56 -12.13
CA ILE A 181 2.61 -12.67 -13.00
C ILE A 181 3.46 -12.14 -14.16
N GLN A 182 3.02 -11.04 -14.80
CA GLN A 182 3.75 -10.42 -15.91
C GLN A 182 5.12 -9.89 -15.48
N MET A 183 5.23 -9.42 -14.25
CA MET A 183 6.51 -8.99 -13.66
C MET A 183 7.38 -10.15 -13.17
N GLY A 184 7.00 -11.39 -13.42
CA GLY A 184 7.80 -12.59 -13.16
C GLY A 184 7.63 -13.20 -11.78
N PHE A 185 6.62 -12.77 -11.00
CA PHE A 185 6.29 -13.40 -9.72
C PHE A 185 5.48 -14.68 -9.94
N ASP A 186 5.81 -15.73 -9.18
CA ASP A 186 5.14 -17.02 -9.20
C ASP A 186 4.67 -17.38 -7.79
N PHE A 187 3.37 -17.40 -7.59
CA PHE A 187 2.74 -17.69 -6.31
C PHE A 187 2.17 -19.13 -6.22
N LYS A 188 2.70 -20.03 -7.05
CA LYS A 188 2.35 -21.48 -6.99
C LYS A 188 3.05 -22.18 -5.84
#